data_13fe390f4780e40d120661b2db41270a
#
_entry.id   13fe390f4780e40d120661b2db41270a
#
_cell.length_a   1.000
_cell.length_b   1.000
_cell.length_c   1.000
_cell.angle_alpha   90.00
_cell.angle_beta   90.00
_cell.angle_gamma   90.00
#
_symmetry.space_group_name_H-M   'P 1'
#
loop_
_entity.id
_entity.type
_entity.pdbx_description
1 polymer ?
#
loop_
_entity_poly.entity_id
_entity_poly.type
_entity_poly.pdbx_seq_one_letter_code
_entity_poly.pdbx_strand_id
1 'polypeptide(L)'
;YQLVEQAIRSGADMSVAHHPLIFKGMKKIRTDLPLGHRLQQLLKHDIAVAAVHTNLDIAVGGVNDVLAKAIGLSKLSTFVIASQSADGTVESMGRMGRLPAPMAVHDFAQQVREALPTEHVRLVNAGARPVRKVALCSGSGAEFIHKAAFMGADAYVTGDVKYHEAQ
;
A
#
# COMPACT_ATOMS: atom_id res chain seq x y z
N TYR A 1 9.48 -15.15 11.35
CA TYR A 1 10.37 -15.68 12.41
C TYR A 1 11.39 -14.63 12.83
N GLN A 2 12.20 -14.09 11.92
CA GLN A 2 13.33 -13.21 12.22
C GLN A 2 12.97 -11.97 13.07
N LEU A 3 11.82 -11.31 12.79
CA LEU A 3 11.42 -10.11 13.52
C LEU A 3 11.15 -10.37 15.00
N VAL A 4 10.43 -11.46 15.34
CA VAL A 4 10.13 -11.82 16.73
C VAL A 4 11.41 -12.19 17.49
N GLU A 5 12.28 -12.98 16.89
CA GLU A 5 13.58 -13.32 17.46
C GLU A 5 14.49 -12.10 17.67
N GLN A 6 14.43 -11.16 16.73
CA GLN A 6 15.19 -9.91 16.84
C GLN A 6 14.64 -9.02 17.96
N ALA A 7 13.31 -8.89 18.10
CA ALA A 7 12.69 -8.16 19.19
C ALA A 7 13.08 -8.75 20.56
N ILE A 8 13.04 -10.08 20.71
CA ILE A 8 13.48 -10.76 21.93
C ILE A 8 14.95 -10.47 22.22
N ARG A 9 15.84 -10.64 21.23
CA ARG A 9 17.28 -10.41 21.42
C ARG A 9 17.64 -8.96 21.75
N SER A 10 16.86 -8.02 21.23
CA SER A 10 17.08 -6.58 21.50
C SER A 10 16.45 -6.10 22.81
N GLY A 11 15.70 -6.95 23.51
CA GLY A 11 14.96 -6.56 24.72
C GLY A 11 13.87 -5.52 24.44
N ALA A 12 13.23 -5.59 23.27
CA ALA A 12 12.21 -4.63 22.89
C ALA A 12 10.88 -4.92 23.62
N ASP A 13 10.22 -3.87 24.10
CA ASP A 13 8.90 -3.96 24.73
C ASP A 13 7.78 -3.98 23.70
N MET A 14 8.04 -3.48 22.49
CA MET A 14 7.05 -3.39 21.41
C MET A 14 7.68 -3.65 20.05
N SER A 15 6.91 -4.33 19.20
CA SER A 15 7.18 -4.45 17.76
C SER A 15 6.12 -3.71 16.97
N VAL A 16 6.54 -2.82 16.06
CA VAL A 16 5.66 -2.15 15.10
C VAL A 16 5.81 -2.79 13.73
N ALA A 17 4.72 -3.23 13.14
CA ALA A 17 4.70 -3.88 11.84
C ALA A 17 3.62 -3.27 10.93
N HIS A 18 3.85 -3.27 9.62
CA HIS A 18 2.82 -2.85 8.69
C HIS A 18 1.69 -3.89 8.61
N HIS A 19 2.03 -5.14 8.31
CA HIS A 19 1.02 -6.20 8.25
C HIS A 19 0.68 -6.75 9.64
N PRO A 20 -0.61 -6.96 9.96
CA PRO A 20 -1.02 -7.53 11.24
C PRO A 20 -0.52 -8.98 11.37
N LEU A 21 -0.05 -9.32 12.55
CA LEU A 21 0.38 -10.70 12.89
C LEU A 21 -0.78 -11.69 12.76
N ILE A 22 -1.98 -11.27 13.16
CA ILE A 22 -3.22 -12.03 13.04
C ILE A 22 -4.12 -11.32 12.01
N PHE A 23 -4.12 -11.80 10.76
CA PHE A 23 -4.94 -11.22 9.70
C PHE A 23 -6.39 -11.75 9.73
N LYS A 24 -6.56 -13.05 10.02
CA LYS A 24 -7.87 -13.68 10.16
C LYS A 24 -8.06 -14.12 11.61
N GLY A 25 -9.26 -13.88 12.15
CA GLY A 25 -9.60 -14.33 13.50
C GLY A 25 -9.31 -15.82 13.70
N MET A 26 -8.69 -16.17 14.81
CA MET A 26 -8.32 -17.55 15.13
C MET A 26 -9.10 -18.05 16.35
N LYS A 27 -9.62 -19.28 16.25
CA LYS A 27 -10.37 -19.93 17.33
C LYS A 27 -9.46 -20.74 18.28
N LYS A 28 -8.22 -21.04 17.87
CA LYS A 28 -7.26 -21.86 18.62
C LYS A 28 -5.85 -21.34 18.37
N ILE A 29 -5.03 -21.31 19.42
CA ILE A 29 -3.59 -21.01 19.33
C ILE A 29 -2.84 -22.34 19.42
N ARG A 30 -2.37 -22.83 18.29
CA ARG A 30 -1.55 -24.04 18.19
C ARG A 30 -0.08 -23.64 18.18
N THR A 31 0.62 -23.87 19.27
CA THR A 31 2.03 -23.47 19.45
C THR A 31 3.02 -24.33 18.67
N ASP A 32 2.57 -25.47 18.15
CA ASP A 32 3.27 -26.32 17.19
C ASP A 32 3.25 -25.77 15.76
N LEU A 33 2.41 -24.76 15.47
CA LEU A 33 2.36 -24.07 14.18
C LEU A 33 3.08 -22.72 14.24
N PRO A 34 3.62 -22.23 13.09
CA PRO A 34 4.44 -21.02 13.02
C PRO A 34 3.80 -19.78 13.65
N LEU A 35 2.52 -19.52 13.39
CA LEU A 35 1.82 -18.36 13.94
C LEU A 35 1.61 -18.48 15.45
N GLY A 36 1.14 -19.62 15.91
CA GLY A 36 0.92 -19.85 17.35
C GLY A 36 2.22 -19.85 18.15
N HIS A 37 3.33 -20.37 17.57
CA HIS A 37 4.64 -20.28 18.18
C HIS A 37 5.10 -18.82 18.34
N ARG A 38 4.94 -17.96 17.28
CA ARG A 38 5.26 -16.53 17.38
C ARG A 38 4.45 -15.83 18.47
N LEU A 39 3.15 -16.09 18.53
CA LEU A 39 2.29 -15.52 19.58
C LEU A 39 2.76 -15.95 20.97
N GLN A 40 3.09 -17.24 21.15
CA GLN A 40 3.62 -17.75 22.41
C GLN A 40 4.93 -17.05 22.80
N GLN A 41 5.85 -16.83 21.84
CA GLN A 41 7.11 -16.13 22.13
C GLN A 41 6.89 -14.67 22.52
N LEU A 42 6.03 -13.95 21.82
CA LEU A 42 5.70 -12.56 22.15
C LEU A 42 5.09 -12.45 23.55
N LEU A 43 4.13 -13.32 23.89
CA LEU A 43 3.51 -13.35 25.21
C LEU A 43 4.50 -13.72 26.32
N LYS A 44 5.39 -14.70 26.09
CA LYS A 44 6.40 -15.11 27.07
C LYS A 44 7.41 -14.02 27.39
N HIS A 45 7.69 -13.13 26.44
CA HIS A 45 8.66 -12.05 26.58
C HIS A 45 8.00 -10.67 26.78
N ASP A 46 6.68 -10.65 27.01
CA ASP A 46 5.89 -9.44 27.25
C ASP A 46 6.07 -8.36 26.17
N ILE A 47 6.13 -8.79 24.90
CA ILE A 47 6.32 -7.91 23.75
C ILE A 47 4.98 -7.57 23.12
N ALA A 48 4.59 -6.29 23.15
CA ALA A 48 3.42 -5.78 22.44
C ALA A 48 3.66 -5.77 20.93
N VAL A 49 2.57 -5.92 20.13
CA VAL A 49 2.62 -5.78 18.66
C VAL A 49 1.60 -4.77 18.22
N ALA A 50 2.06 -3.70 17.57
CA ALA A 50 1.22 -2.71 16.90
C ALA A 50 1.27 -2.92 15.39
N ALA A 51 0.11 -3.07 14.75
CA ALA A 51 0.01 -3.13 13.29
C ALA A 51 -0.45 -1.77 12.75
N VAL A 52 0.39 -1.14 11.92
CA VAL A 52 0.10 0.12 11.22
C VAL A 52 -0.14 -0.19 9.74
N HIS A 53 -1.32 -0.72 9.42
CA HIS A 53 -1.71 -1.23 8.11
C HIS A 53 -2.52 -0.18 7.33
N THR A 54 -3.78 -0.41 7.09
CA THR A 54 -4.66 0.50 6.35
C THR A 54 -4.73 1.92 6.95
N ASN A 55 -4.62 2.04 8.26
CA ASN A 55 -4.54 3.33 8.93
C ASN A 55 -3.31 4.16 8.50
N LEU A 56 -2.18 3.51 8.17
CA LEU A 56 -1.01 4.18 7.62
C LEU A 56 -1.17 4.45 6.11
N ASP A 57 -1.86 3.56 5.39
CA ASP A 57 -2.11 3.75 3.96
C ASP A 57 -3.00 4.97 3.69
N ILE A 58 -4.04 5.19 4.50
CA ILE A 58 -5.01 6.30 4.32
C ILE A 58 -4.53 7.63 4.90
N ALA A 59 -3.63 7.60 5.87
CA ALA A 59 -3.15 8.79 6.58
C ALA A 59 -2.52 9.83 5.65
N VAL A 60 -2.67 11.10 6.02
CA VAL A 60 -1.93 12.20 5.38
C VAL A 60 -0.45 12.03 5.67
N GLY A 61 0.38 12.06 4.63
CA GLY A 61 1.81 11.76 4.73
C GLY A 61 2.16 10.28 4.84
N GLY A 62 1.16 9.40 4.81
CA GLY A 62 1.32 7.94 4.87
C GLY A 62 1.82 7.32 3.55
N VAL A 63 1.63 5.99 3.44
CA VAL A 63 2.23 5.19 2.34
C VAL A 63 1.85 5.70 0.96
N ASN A 64 0.56 6.04 0.74
CA ASN A 64 0.11 6.51 -0.57
C ASN A 64 0.67 7.89 -0.95
N ASP A 65 0.90 8.79 0.02
CA ASP A 65 1.55 10.08 -0.23
C ASP A 65 3.03 9.91 -0.56
N VAL A 66 3.72 9.02 0.15
CA VAL A 66 5.14 8.68 -0.12
C VAL A 66 5.29 8.06 -1.50
N LEU A 67 4.43 7.08 -1.83
CA LEU A 67 4.41 6.44 -3.14
C LEU A 67 4.16 7.45 -4.27
N ALA A 68 3.17 8.34 -4.10
CA ALA A 68 2.86 9.37 -5.09
C ALA A 68 4.05 10.29 -5.36
N LYS A 69 4.73 10.74 -4.31
CA LYS A 69 5.93 11.57 -4.42
C LYS A 69 7.09 10.82 -5.07
N ALA A 70 7.30 9.55 -4.69
CA ALA A 70 8.38 8.73 -5.23
C ALA A 70 8.26 8.55 -6.74
N ILE A 71 7.05 8.33 -7.27
CA ILE A 71 6.81 8.20 -8.71
C ILE A 71 6.62 9.56 -9.44
N GLY A 72 6.94 10.67 -8.79
CA GLY A 72 7.01 11.99 -9.41
C GLY A 72 5.67 12.72 -9.56
N LEU A 73 4.64 12.36 -8.81
CA LEU A 73 3.35 13.04 -8.86
C LEU A 73 3.35 14.34 -8.03
N SER A 74 2.69 15.33 -8.54
CA SER A 74 2.40 16.61 -7.89
C SER A 74 0.90 16.88 -7.83
N LYS A 75 0.50 17.94 -7.11
CA LYS A 75 -0.91 18.37 -6.95
C LYS A 75 -1.78 17.21 -6.49
N LEU A 76 -1.34 16.56 -5.41
CA LEU A 76 -2.04 15.40 -4.85
C LEU A 76 -3.43 15.77 -4.35
N SER A 77 -4.37 14.87 -4.56
CA SER A 77 -5.73 14.92 -4.05
C SER A 77 -6.19 13.54 -3.59
N THR A 78 -7.28 13.50 -2.86
CA THR A 78 -7.94 12.27 -2.43
C THR A 78 -8.40 11.44 -3.61
N PHE A 79 -8.39 10.11 -3.45
CA PHE A 79 -8.87 9.18 -4.48
C PHE A 79 -10.16 8.49 -4.05
N VAL A 80 -10.12 7.66 -3.00
CA VAL A 80 -11.30 7.03 -2.41
C VAL A 80 -11.37 7.46 -0.95
N ILE A 81 -12.36 8.26 -0.59
CA ILE A 81 -12.52 8.73 0.79
C ILE A 81 -12.82 7.52 1.68
N ALA A 82 -11.98 7.32 2.68
CA ALA A 82 -12.09 6.25 3.68
C ALA A 82 -12.77 6.77 4.95
N SER A 83 -12.39 7.97 5.41
CA SER A 83 -12.98 8.63 6.57
C SER A 83 -12.87 10.13 6.48
N GLN A 84 -13.67 10.83 7.27
CA GLN A 84 -13.56 12.25 7.49
C GLN A 84 -13.71 12.53 8.97
N SER A 85 -12.70 13.14 9.55
CA SER A 85 -12.67 13.52 10.96
C SER A 85 -13.51 14.77 11.24
N ALA A 86 -13.87 15.00 12.51
CA ALA A 86 -14.67 16.15 12.92
C ALA A 86 -13.98 17.51 12.66
N ASP A 87 -12.65 17.53 12.58
CA ASP A 87 -11.84 18.71 12.22
C ASP A 87 -11.77 18.98 10.71
N GLY A 88 -12.45 18.15 9.89
CA GLY A 88 -12.45 18.25 8.42
C GLY A 88 -11.32 17.51 7.73
N THR A 89 -10.42 16.85 8.46
CA THR A 89 -9.35 16.03 7.86
C THR A 89 -9.97 14.86 7.11
N VAL A 90 -9.60 14.70 5.83
CA VAL A 90 -10.07 13.63 4.96
C VAL A 90 -8.96 12.60 4.77
N GLU A 91 -9.22 11.39 5.19
CA GLU A 91 -8.37 10.24 4.93
C GLU A 91 -8.85 9.52 3.67
N SER A 92 -7.92 9.12 2.82
CA SER A 92 -8.25 8.56 1.51
C SER A 92 -7.41 7.32 1.22
N MET A 93 -8.08 6.27 0.79
CA MET A 93 -7.39 5.15 0.17
C MET A 93 -6.87 5.58 -1.20
N GLY A 94 -5.55 5.50 -1.37
CA GLY A 94 -4.90 5.98 -2.57
C GLY A 94 -4.85 7.51 -2.71
N ARG A 95 -4.24 7.94 -3.80
CA ARG A 95 -4.10 9.36 -4.18
C ARG A 95 -4.30 9.53 -5.68
N MET A 96 -4.71 10.71 -6.07
CA MET A 96 -4.61 11.18 -7.44
C MET A 96 -3.58 12.29 -7.52
N GLY A 97 -2.87 12.36 -8.65
CA GLY A 97 -1.89 13.42 -8.88
C GLY A 97 -1.66 13.65 -10.37
N ARG A 98 -0.72 14.54 -10.67
CA ARG A 98 -0.35 14.87 -12.06
C ARG A 98 1.15 14.77 -12.24
N LEU A 99 1.56 14.27 -13.38
CA LEU A 99 2.93 14.39 -13.87
C LEU A 99 3.22 15.85 -14.29
N PRO A 100 4.46 16.31 -14.18
CA PRO A 100 4.87 17.64 -14.63
C PRO A 100 4.53 17.91 -16.09
N ALA A 101 4.75 16.91 -16.94
CA ALA A 101 4.41 16.91 -18.37
C ALA A 101 3.76 15.58 -18.77
N PRO A 102 2.92 15.55 -19.84
CA PRO A 102 2.44 14.29 -20.39
C PRO A 102 3.60 13.46 -20.93
N MET A 103 3.55 12.13 -20.75
CA MET A 103 4.54 11.20 -21.30
C MET A 103 3.86 9.92 -21.82
N ALA A 104 4.57 9.14 -22.63
CA ALA A 104 4.05 7.86 -23.10
C ALA A 104 3.88 6.88 -21.92
N VAL A 105 2.92 5.98 -22.01
CA VAL A 105 2.63 5.03 -20.93
C VAL A 105 3.83 4.11 -20.62
N HIS A 106 4.62 3.76 -21.61
CA HIS A 106 5.83 2.95 -21.43
C HIS A 106 6.92 3.72 -20.68
N ASP A 107 7.09 5.02 -20.96
CA ASP A 107 8.05 5.88 -20.25
C ASP A 107 7.62 6.06 -18.78
N PHE A 108 6.33 6.21 -18.54
CA PHE A 108 5.79 6.29 -17.19
C PHE A 108 5.99 4.96 -16.42
N ALA A 109 5.75 3.81 -17.06
CA ALA A 109 6.00 2.51 -16.44
C ALA A 109 7.49 2.32 -16.09
N GLN A 110 8.39 2.80 -16.96
CA GLN A 110 9.84 2.83 -16.70
C GLN A 110 10.17 3.72 -15.50
N GLN A 111 9.59 4.94 -15.44
CA GLN A 111 9.76 5.86 -14.30
C GLN A 111 9.29 5.23 -12.98
N VAL A 112 8.14 4.55 -12.99
CA VAL A 112 7.64 3.83 -11.81
C VAL A 112 8.61 2.73 -11.37
N ARG A 113 9.14 1.95 -12.33
CA ARG A 113 10.13 0.90 -12.04
C ARG A 113 11.41 1.47 -11.41
N GLU A 114 11.90 2.59 -11.92
CA GLU A 114 13.14 3.22 -11.44
C GLU A 114 12.95 3.90 -10.07
N ALA A 115 11.75 4.40 -9.79
CA ALA A 115 11.42 5.05 -8.54
C ALA A 115 11.19 4.08 -7.36
N LEU A 116 10.92 2.80 -7.66
CA LEU A 116 10.57 1.80 -6.66
C LEU A 116 11.65 0.70 -6.61
N PRO A 117 11.92 0.09 -5.44
CA PRO A 117 12.88 -0.99 -5.28
C PRO A 117 12.32 -2.31 -5.85
N THR A 118 12.02 -2.32 -7.16
CA THR A 118 11.48 -3.47 -7.88
C THR A 118 12.22 -3.71 -9.18
N GLU A 119 12.46 -4.96 -9.50
CA GLU A 119 13.08 -5.35 -10.78
C GLU A 119 12.09 -5.28 -11.94
N HIS A 120 10.79 -5.46 -11.66
CA HIS A 120 9.77 -5.59 -12.68
C HIS A 120 8.50 -4.79 -12.34
N VAL A 121 7.96 -4.14 -13.36
CA VAL A 121 6.61 -3.56 -13.37
C VAL A 121 5.82 -4.22 -14.50
N ARG A 122 4.62 -4.70 -14.19
CA ARG A 122 3.71 -5.20 -15.22
C ARG A 122 2.87 -4.04 -15.75
N LEU A 123 2.84 -3.89 -17.07
CA LEU A 123 2.03 -2.89 -17.74
C LEU A 123 0.85 -3.57 -18.46
N VAL A 124 -0.37 -3.16 -18.13
CA VAL A 124 -1.56 -3.42 -18.93
C VAL A 124 -1.80 -2.17 -19.76
N ASN A 125 -1.58 -2.26 -21.07
CA ASN A 125 -1.64 -1.11 -21.95
C ASN A 125 -2.99 -1.07 -22.68
N ALA A 126 -3.76 -0.03 -22.43
CA ALA A 126 -5.07 0.21 -23.03
C ALA A 126 -5.04 1.23 -24.20
N GLY A 127 -3.86 1.59 -24.72
CA GLY A 127 -3.75 2.49 -25.89
C GLY A 127 -2.58 3.46 -25.87
N ALA A 128 -2.58 4.40 -26.84
CA ALA A 128 -1.49 5.35 -27.06
C ALA A 128 -1.70 6.72 -26.38
N ARG A 129 -2.71 6.86 -25.53
CA ARG A 129 -3.00 8.14 -24.85
C ARG A 129 -1.85 8.52 -23.91
N PRO A 130 -1.34 9.76 -23.97
CA PRO A 130 -0.31 10.21 -23.05
C PRO A 130 -0.82 10.23 -21.60
N VAL A 131 0.02 9.80 -20.68
CA VAL A 131 -0.25 9.81 -19.24
C VAL A 131 0.10 11.18 -18.67
N ARG A 132 -0.84 11.82 -17.98
CA ARG A 132 -0.64 13.03 -17.21
C ARG A 132 -1.31 12.98 -15.86
N LYS A 133 -2.55 12.51 -15.79
CA LYS A 133 -3.32 12.34 -14.55
C LYS A 133 -3.23 10.88 -14.11
N VAL A 134 -2.72 10.66 -12.93
CA VAL A 134 -2.46 9.33 -12.38
C VAL A 134 -3.24 9.15 -11.09
N ALA A 135 -3.91 8.01 -10.98
CA ALA A 135 -4.40 7.50 -9.69
C ALA A 135 -3.45 6.41 -9.20
N LEU A 136 -3.35 6.26 -7.89
CA LEU A 136 -2.58 5.16 -7.29
C LEU A 136 -3.25 4.67 -6.00
N CYS A 137 -3.00 3.41 -5.70
CA CYS A 137 -3.29 2.81 -4.40
C CYS A 137 -2.21 1.79 -4.07
N SER A 138 -1.57 1.93 -2.91
CA SER A 138 -0.59 0.96 -2.42
C SER A 138 -1.25 -0.39 -2.13
N GLY A 139 -0.46 -1.47 -2.16
CA GLY A 139 -0.96 -2.82 -1.90
C GLY A 139 -1.97 -3.32 -2.95
N SER A 140 -2.98 -4.05 -2.52
CA SER A 140 -3.99 -4.68 -3.39
C SER A 140 -5.16 -3.73 -3.66
N GLY A 141 -5.01 -2.87 -4.66
CA GLY A 141 -6.00 -1.85 -5.04
C GLY A 141 -6.75 -2.13 -6.34
N ALA A 142 -6.77 -3.36 -6.84
CA ALA A 142 -7.41 -3.70 -8.11
C ALA A 142 -8.91 -3.36 -8.16
N GLU A 143 -9.59 -3.40 -7.03
CA GLU A 143 -11.01 -3.02 -6.90
C GLU A 143 -11.29 -1.56 -7.30
N PHE A 144 -10.29 -0.68 -7.29
CA PHE A 144 -10.45 0.73 -7.61
C PHE A 144 -10.14 1.07 -9.09
N ILE A 145 -9.84 0.12 -9.95
CA ILE A 145 -9.52 0.34 -11.38
C ILE A 145 -10.65 1.13 -12.06
N HIS A 146 -11.90 0.69 -11.91
CA HIS A 146 -13.05 1.38 -12.49
C HIS A 146 -13.25 2.79 -11.92
N LYS A 147 -12.97 2.98 -10.63
CA LYS A 147 -13.03 4.30 -9.98
C LYS A 147 -11.97 5.23 -10.56
N ALA A 148 -10.74 4.75 -10.77
CA ALA A 148 -9.67 5.52 -11.40
C ALA A 148 -10.06 5.98 -12.81
N ALA A 149 -10.60 5.08 -13.61
CA ALA A 149 -11.10 5.39 -14.96
C ALA A 149 -12.24 6.41 -14.91
N PHE A 150 -13.22 6.23 -14.05
CA PHE A 150 -14.35 7.16 -13.86
C PHE A 150 -13.89 8.56 -13.46
N MET A 151 -12.88 8.67 -12.61
CA MET A 151 -12.27 9.94 -12.21
C MET A 151 -11.34 10.54 -13.28
N GLY A 152 -11.23 9.91 -14.44
CA GLY A 152 -10.46 10.38 -15.58
C GLY A 152 -8.94 10.29 -15.39
N ALA A 153 -8.46 9.28 -14.68
CA ALA A 153 -7.05 8.95 -14.65
C ALA A 153 -6.60 8.41 -16.02
N ASP A 154 -5.41 8.80 -16.47
CA ASP A 154 -4.80 8.29 -17.69
C ASP A 154 -4.03 6.99 -17.40
N ALA A 155 -3.57 6.81 -16.16
CA ALA A 155 -2.94 5.60 -15.65
C ALA A 155 -3.35 5.34 -14.19
N TYR A 156 -3.34 4.06 -13.80
CA TYR A 156 -3.55 3.63 -12.43
C TYR A 156 -2.39 2.73 -11.97
N VAL A 157 -1.80 3.05 -10.82
CA VAL A 157 -0.67 2.31 -10.23
C VAL A 157 -1.14 1.59 -8.98
N THR A 158 -0.98 0.27 -8.94
CA THR A 158 -1.32 -0.56 -7.78
C THR A 158 -0.55 -1.88 -7.82
N GLY A 159 -0.59 -2.65 -6.72
CA GLY A 159 -0.11 -4.02 -6.65
C GLY A 159 -1.22 -5.07 -6.78
N ASP A 160 -0.82 -6.33 -6.81
CA ASP A 160 -1.69 -7.52 -6.70
C ASP A 160 -2.88 -7.58 -7.69
N VAL A 161 -2.67 -7.12 -8.93
CA VAL A 161 -3.69 -7.22 -9.97
C VAL A 161 -3.75 -8.65 -10.50
N LYS A 162 -4.89 -9.30 -10.38
CA LYS A 162 -5.14 -10.64 -10.91
C LYS A 162 -5.42 -10.60 -12.40
N TYR A 163 -5.32 -11.78 -13.05
CA TYR A 163 -5.53 -11.89 -14.50
C TYR A 163 -6.87 -11.30 -14.96
N HIS A 164 -7.97 -11.63 -14.31
CA HIS A 164 -9.31 -11.14 -14.70
C HIS A 164 -9.52 -9.64 -14.40
N GLU A 165 -8.77 -9.09 -13.47
CA GLU A 165 -8.82 -7.67 -13.14
C GLU A 165 -8.02 -6.83 -14.14
N ALA A 166 -7.10 -7.47 -14.88
CA ALA A 166 -6.28 -6.84 -15.90
C ALA A 166 -6.90 -6.85 -17.31
N GLN A 167 -8.01 -7.58 -17.52
CA GLN A 167 -8.78 -7.65 -18.78
C GLN A 167 -9.80 -6.50 -18.85
#